data_9cb7a616c500036d95ec462ebc8ad8d0
#
_entry.id   9cb7a616c500036d95ec462ebc8ad8d0
#
_cell.length_a   1.000
_cell.length_b   1.000
_cell.length_c   1.000
_cell.angle_alpha   90.00
_cell.angle_beta   90.00
_cell.angle_gamma   90.00
#
_symmetry.space_group_name_H-M   'P 1'
#
loop_
_entity.id
_entity.type
_entity.pdbx_description
1 polymer ?
#
loop_
_entity_poly.entity_id
_entity_poly.type
_entity_poly.pdbx_seq_one_letter_code
_entity_poly.pdbx_strand_id
1 'polypeptide(L)'
;MDYVELRISASDPAALELLYVDLEDMPVEAVEQDGNDLLAYIPADQWTGEVNFSLAASVADLKWTHRRIAHQNWNAVWESSFDPLSVGKELLIYAPFHQDVNPRDYRYAVQMVPKMAFGTGHHPTTYLMLERVLEAELTGAEVLDMGCGTAVLAIVALMHGAAQGVGIEIEPYAADNARELTERHGMADRLDIRTGDASQLAAHEQFDVVYANI
;
A
#
# COMPACT_ATOMS: atom_id res chain seq x y z
N MET A 1 -0.79 -4.55 18.92
CA MET A 1 -0.39 -5.44 20.04
C MET A 1 1.12 -5.37 20.15
N ASP A 2 1.68 -5.29 21.37
CA ASP A 2 3.14 -5.36 21.55
C ASP A 2 3.61 -6.79 21.37
N TYR A 3 4.84 -6.96 20.89
CA TYR A 3 5.48 -8.27 20.78
C TYR A 3 6.76 -8.34 21.61
N VAL A 4 7.15 -9.56 21.92
CA VAL A 4 8.50 -9.88 22.39
C VAL A 4 9.22 -10.59 21.24
N GLU A 5 10.31 -10.01 20.76
CA GLU A 5 11.25 -10.67 19.85
C GLU A 5 12.23 -11.49 20.72
N LEU A 6 12.25 -12.77 20.47
CA LEU A 6 13.19 -13.69 21.06
C LEU A 6 14.24 -14.04 20.00
N ARG A 7 15.48 -13.62 20.21
CA ARG A 7 16.62 -13.96 19.32
C ARG A 7 17.37 -15.14 19.91
N ILE A 8 17.48 -16.21 19.13
CA ILE A 8 18.09 -17.46 19.54
C ILE A 8 19.25 -17.75 18.59
N SER A 9 20.47 -17.85 19.10
CA SER A 9 21.68 -18.19 18.37
C SER A 9 22.11 -19.61 18.72
N ALA A 10 22.38 -20.42 17.71
CA ALA A 10 22.88 -21.77 17.87
C ALA A 10 24.32 -21.89 17.35
N SER A 11 25.18 -22.65 18.05
CA SER A 11 26.55 -22.95 17.61
C SER A 11 26.60 -23.95 16.46
N ASP A 12 25.56 -24.76 16.27
CA ASP A 12 25.39 -25.73 15.20
C ASP A 12 24.13 -25.49 14.40
N PRO A 13 24.21 -25.42 13.06
CA PRO A 13 23.02 -25.24 12.19
C PRO A 13 21.95 -26.34 12.38
N ALA A 14 22.32 -27.55 12.76
CA ALA A 14 21.36 -28.63 13.01
C ALA A 14 20.43 -28.33 14.19
N ALA A 15 20.85 -27.48 15.15
CA ALA A 15 20.01 -27.05 16.24
C ALA A 15 18.91 -26.09 15.78
N LEU A 16 19.10 -25.38 14.66
CA LEU A 16 18.07 -24.47 14.13
C LEU A 16 16.81 -25.23 13.70
N GLU A 17 16.95 -26.41 13.11
CA GLU A 17 15.81 -27.25 12.73
C GLU A 17 15.03 -27.74 13.97
N LEU A 18 15.74 -28.09 15.04
CA LEU A 18 15.13 -28.54 16.28
C LEU A 18 14.48 -27.38 17.05
N LEU A 19 15.00 -26.15 16.90
CA LEU A 19 14.38 -24.96 17.49
C LEU A 19 12.99 -24.69 16.93
N TYR A 20 12.73 -24.95 15.65
CA TYR A 20 11.39 -24.81 15.10
C TYR A 20 10.40 -25.73 15.84
N VAL A 21 10.81 -26.95 16.16
CA VAL A 21 9.97 -27.89 16.92
C VAL A 21 9.78 -27.42 18.38
N ASP A 22 10.86 -26.99 19.05
CA ASP A 22 10.76 -26.45 20.42
C ASP A 22 9.85 -25.19 20.48
N LEU A 23 9.82 -24.39 19.43
CA LEU A 23 8.98 -23.19 19.35
C LEU A 23 7.49 -23.48 19.08
N GLU A 24 7.13 -24.65 18.54
CA GLU A 24 5.72 -25.04 18.32
C GLU A 24 4.92 -25.13 19.65
N ASP A 25 5.59 -25.45 20.74
CA ASP A 25 4.97 -25.50 22.08
C ASP A 25 4.84 -24.12 22.76
N MET A 26 5.33 -23.05 22.11
CA MET A 26 5.29 -21.68 22.61
C MET A 26 4.26 -20.85 21.83
N PRO A 27 3.73 -19.78 22.40
CA PRO A 27 2.78 -18.89 21.72
C PRO A 27 3.47 -17.99 20.67
N VAL A 28 4.26 -18.59 19.76
CA VAL A 28 4.98 -17.91 18.70
C VAL A 28 4.05 -17.69 17.51
N GLU A 29 3.90 -16.46 17.06
CA GLU A 29 3.09 -16.13 15.88
C GLU A 29 3.89 -16.09 14.57
N ALA A 30 5.19 -15.77 14.66
CA ALA A 30 6.06 -15.74 13.50
C ALA A 30 7.50 -16.11 13.88
N VAL A 31 8.20 -16.72 12.93
CA VAL A 31 9.64 -17.04 13.04
C VAL A 31 10.33 -16.54 11.78
N GLU A 32 11.45 -15.87 11.95
CA GLU A 32 12.33 -15.40 10.89
C GLU A 32 13.76 -15.90 11.12
N GLN A 33 14.47 -16.26 10.06
CA GLN A 33 15.88 -16.61 10.14
C GLN A 33 16.76 -15.44 9.71
N ASP A 34 17.66 -15.01 10.61
CA ASP A 34 18.65 -13.95 10.38
C ASP A 34 20.07 -14.55 10.48
N GLY A 35 20.60 -15.03 9.37
CA GLY A 35 21.86 -15.75 9.32
C GLY A 35 21.81 -17.05 10.14
N ASN A 36 22.59 -17.11 11.23
CA ASN A 36 22.62 -18.26 12.15
C ASN A 36 21.70 -18.08 13.38
N ASP A 37 20.90 -17.02 13.41
CA ASP A 37 19.95 -16.76 14.48
C ASP A 37 18.52 -17.04 14.01
N LEU A 38 17.67 -17.49 14.94
CA LEU A 38 16.22 -17.47 14.78
C LEU A 38 15.64 -16.32 15.59
N LEU A 39 14.73 -15.59 14.96
CA LEU A 39 13.92 -14.55 15.59
C LEU A 39 12.49 -15.08 15.72
N ALA A 40 12.00 -15.25 16.94
CA ALA A 40 10.65 -15.68 17.19
C ALA A 40 9.85 -14.51 17.80
N TYR A 41 8.63 -14.29 17.32
CA TYR A 41 7.78 -13.19 17.75
C TYR A 41 6.61 -13.72 18.54
N ILE A 42 6.52 -13.29 19.81
CA ILE A 42 5.52 -13.72 20.78
C ILE A 42 4.69 -12.53 21.19
N PRO A 43 3.33 -12.60 21.22
CA PRO A 43 2.50 -11.57 21.80
C PRO A 43 2.94 -11.23 23.23
N ALA A 44 3.12 -9.94 23.54
CA ALA A 44 3.71 -9.53 24.80
C ALA A 44 2.86 -9.87 26.03
N ASP A 45 1.56 -10.07 25.84
CA ASP A 45 0.61 -10.53 26.88
C ASP A 45 0.65 -12.03 27.11
N GLN A 46 1.25 -12.80 26.19
CA GLN A 46 1.45 -14.24 26.31
C GLN A 46 2.90 -14.61 26.70
N TRP A 47 3.81 -13.63 26.77
CA TRP A 47 5.18 -13.85 27.16
C TRP A 47 5.33 -14.08 28.68
N THR A 48 5.77 -15.26 29.05
CA THR A 48 5.96 -15.66 30.47
C THR A 48 7.36 -15.36 31.02
N GLY A 49 8.31 -15.07 30.14
CA GLY A 49 9.73 -14.92 30.50
C GLY A 49 10.48 -16.26 30.51
N GLU A 50 9.81 -17.35 30.24
CA GLU A 50 10.39 -18.71 30.23
C GLU A 50 10.47 -19.23 28.79
N VAL A 51 11.56 -19.96 28.51
CA VAL A 51 11.78 -20.64 27.23
C VAL A 51 12.12 -22.09 27.50
N ASN A 52 11.66 -22.99 26.62
CA ASN A 52 12.02 -24.40 26.66
C ASN A 52 12.59 -24.82 25.30
N PHE A 53 13.89 -25.01 25.24
CA PHE A 53 14.61 -25.45 24.05
C PHE A 53 15.26 -26.82 24.27
N SER A 54 14.51 -27.74 24.80
CA SER A 54 15.05 -29.06 25.25
C SER A 54 15.60 -29.89 24.12
N LEU A 55 15.02 -29.83 22.92
CA LEU A 55 15.50 -30.60 21.75
C LEU A 55 16.74 -29.95 21.17
N ALA A 56 16.72 -28.68 20.88
CA ALA A 56 17.85 -27.96 20.30
C ALA A 56 19.08 -27.94 21.25
N ALA A 57 18.84 -27.74 22.55
CA ALA A 57 19.89 -27.78 23.58
C ALA A 57 20.57 -29.16 23.76
N SER A 58 19.93 -30.21 23.27
CA SER A 58 20.54 -31.58 23.31
C SER A 58 21.67 -31.75 22.29
N VAL A 59 21.77 -30.91 21.27
CA VAL A 59 22.73 -31.01 20.17
C VAL A 59 23.72 -29.85 20.09
N ALA A 60 23.38 -28.68 20.66
CA ALA A 60 24.25 -27.51 20.61
C ALA A 60 24.06 -26.57 21.80
N ASP A 61 25.11 -25.76 22.06
CA ASP A 61 24.97 -24.63 22.97
C ASP A 61 24.11 -23.55 22.35
N LEU A 62 23.10 -23.14 23.11
CA LEU A 62 22.17 -22.06 22.71
C LEU A 62 22.42 -20.80 23.53
N LYS A 63 22.33 -19.67 22.87
CA LYS A 63 22.22 -18.35 23.51
C LYS A 63 20.96 -17.68 23.06
N TRP A 64 20.26 -17.06 23.97
CA TRP A 64 19.08 -16.30 23.61
C TRP A 64 19.00 -14.98 24.36
N THR A 65 18.37 -14.04 23.74
CA THR A 65 18.04 -12.73 24.30
C THR A 65 16.61 -12.39 23.88
N HIS A 66 15.97 -11.51 24.64
CA HIS A 66 14.68 -11.01 24.24
C HIS A 66 14.63 -9.49 24.36
N ARG A 67 13.78 -8.87 23.52
CA ARG A 67 13.45 -7.45 23.61
C ARG A 67 11.97 -7.25 23.36
N ARG A 68 11.39 -6.31 24.07
CA ARG A 68 10.01 -5.90 23.79
C ARG A 68 9.99 -5.00 22.57
N ILE A 69 9.17 -5.36 21.60
CA ILE A 69 8.85 -4.53 20.44
C ILE A 69 7.49 -3.90 20.72
N ALA A 70 7.51 -2.60 21.00
CA ALA A 70 6.27 -1.86 21.14
C ALA A 70 5.51 -1.93 19.81
N HIS A 71 4.20 -2.02 19.88
CA HIS A 71 3.35 -1.90 18.71
C HIS A 71 3.68 -0.58 17.99
N GLN A 72 4.46 -0.69 16.94
CA GLN A 72 4.66 0.44 16.06
C GLN A 72 3.38 0.59 15.26
N ASN A 73 2.70 1.69 15.45
CA ASN A 73 1.60 2.05 14.58
C ASN A 73 2.18 2.41 13.20
N TRP A 74 2.43 1.38 12.39
CA TRP A 74 2.97 1.55 11.04
C TRP A 74 2.10 2.47 10.20
N ASN A 75 0.79 2.50 10.47
CA ASN A 75 -0.10 3.45 9.82
C ASN A 75 0.29 4.89 10.19
N ALA A 76 0.55 5.18 11.47
CA ALA A 76 0.96 6.52 11.88
C ALA A 76 2.34 6.92 11.33
N VAL A 77 3.29 5.98 11.29
CA VAL A 77 4.62 6.22 10.68
C VAL A 77 4.47 6.49 9.18
N TRP A 78 3.63 5.72 8.52
CA TRP A 78 3.38 5.86 7.10
C TRP A 78 2.55 7.12 6.79
N GLU A 79 1.51 7.42 7.58
CA GLU A 79 0.76 8.66 7.51
C GLU A 79 1.65 9.89 7.67
N SER A 80 2.64 9.83 8.58
CA SER A 80 3.59 10.94 8.79
C SER A 80 4.59 11.12 7.64
N SER A 81 4.73 10.14 6.75
CA SER A 81 5.58 10.21 5.55
C SER A 81 4.82 10.45 4.26
N PHE A 82 3.48 10.57 4.34
CA PHE A 82 2.65 10.92 3.20
C PHE A 82 2.37 12.43 3.23
N ASP A 83 3.19 13.19 2.53
CA ASP A 83 3.02 14.65 2.43
C ASP A 83 1.89 15.01 1.46
N PRO A 84 1.19 16.14 1.64
CA PRO A 84 0.28 16.63 0.63
C PRO A 84 1.05 17.04 -0.62
N LEU A 85 0.52 16.67 -1.78
CA LEU A 85 1.14 16.93 -3.07
C LEU A 85 0.40 18.02 -3.83
N SER A 86 1.12 19.05 -4.26
CA SER A 86 0.58 20.07 -5.17
C SER A 86 1.16 19.89 -6.57
N VAL A 87 0.30 19.77 -7.58
CA VAL A 87 0.69 19.80 -8.99
C VAL A 87 0.41 21.20 -9.53
N GLY A 88 1.48 21.96 -9.69
CA GLY A 88 1.38 23.39 -9.98
C GLY A 88 0.61 24.12 -8.87
N LYS A 89 -0.32 25.02 -9.29
CA LYS A 89 -1.25 25.74 -8.41
C LYS A 89 -2.70 25.28 -8.57
N GLU A 90 -2.92 24.25 -9.37
CA GLU A 90 -4.26 23.83 -9.78
C GLU A 90 -4.77 22.60 -9.06
N LEU A 91 -3.91 21.63 -8.76
CA LEU A 91 -4.32 20.37 -8.17
C LEU A 91 -3.62 20.13 -6.83
N LEU A 92 -4.41 19.77 -5.84
CA LEU A 92 -3.96 19.24 -4.55
C LEU A 92 -4.36 17.78 -4.43
N ILE A 93 -3.41 16.92 -4.06
CA ILE A 93 -3.66 15.55 -3.59
C ILE A 93 -3.31 15.52 -2.11
N TYR A 94 -4.24 15.09 -1.27
CA TYR A 94 -4.07 15.14 0.18
C TYR A 94 -4.83 14.01 0.87
N ALA A 95 -4.41 13.69 2.10
CA ALA A 95 -5.08 12.69 2.93
C ALA A 95 -6.01 13.35 3.97
N PRO A 96 -7.01 12.62 4.52
CA PRO A 96 -7.94 13.16 5.52
C PRO A 96 -7.27 13.69 6.79
N PHE A 97 -6.05 13.21 7.11
CA PHE A 97 -5.29 13.63 8.30
C PHE A 97 -4.46 14.91 8.09
N HIS A 98 -4.34 15.43 6.86
CA HIS A 98 -3.69 16.72 6.60
C HIS A 98 -4.63 17.87 7.01
N GLN A 99 -4.33 18.49 8.14
CA GLN A 99 -5.11 19.60 8.69
C GLN A 99 -4.54 20.98 8.31
N ASP A 100 -3.34 21.00 7.77
CA ASP A 100 -2.54 22.17 7.43
C ASP A 100 -2.71 22.64 5.98
N VAL A 101 -3.48 21.91 5.17
CA VAL A 101 -3.80 22.27 3.79
C VAL A 101 -5.26 22.70 3.64
N ASN A 102 -5.50 23.69 2.80
CA ASN A 102 -6.87 24.11 2.48
C ASN A 102 -7.20 23.73 1.02
N PRO A 103 -8.06 22.71 0.80
CA PRO A 103 -8.41 22.28 -0.56
C PRO A 103 -9.07 23.38 -1.41
N ARG A 104 -9.63 24.41 -0.79
CA ARG A 104 -10.29 25.53 -1.51
C ARG A 104 -9.31 26.49 -2.18
N ASP A 105 -8.01 26.37 -1.85
CA ASP A 105 -6.96 27.19 -2.48
C ASP A 105 -6.54 26.63 -3.86
N TYR A 106 -7.10 25.47 -4.23
CA TYR A 106 -6.82 24.77 -5.49
C TYR A 106 -8.08 24.65 -6.33
N ARG A 107 -7.90 24.62 -7.64
CA ARG A 107 -9.00 24.40 -8.59
C ARG A 107 -9.56 22.99 -8.48
N TYR A 108 -8.69 22.03 -8.26
CA TYR A 108 -9.00 20.61 -8.08
C TYR A 108 -8.36 20.09 -6.79
N ALA A 109 -9.10 19.25 -6.07
CA ALA A 109 -8.57 18.63 -4.87
C ALA A 109 -9.01 17.16 -4.79
N VAL A 110 -8.05 16.28 -4.75
CA VAL A 110 -8.27 14.84 -4.61
C VAL A 110 -7.90 14.44 -3.19
N GLN A 111 -8.91 14.10 -2.39
CA GLN A 111 -8.71 13.53 -1.07
C GLN A 111 -8.63 12.02 -1.21
N MET A 112 -7.46 11.44 -0.94
CA MET A 112 -7.29 9.99 -0.93
C MET A 112 -6.81 9.50 0.42
N VAL A 113 -7.30 8.32 0.80
CA VAL A 113 -6.70 7.58 1.91
C VAL A 113 -5.54 6.80 1.31
N PRO A 114 -4.30 7.12 1.69
CA PRO A 114 -3.17 6.40 1.17
C PRO A 114 -3.28 4.92 1.57
N LYS A 115 -3.15 4.01 0.61
CA LYS A 115 -3.10 2.55 0.79
C LYS A 115 -1.91 2.02 0.01
N MET A 116 -1.55 0.76 0.17
CA MET A 116 -0.46 0.13 -0.59
C MET A 116 -0.87 -0.11 -2.06
N ALA A 117 -1.21 0.98 -2.78
CA ALA A 117 -1.49 0.97 -4.20
C ALA A 117 -0.66 2.05 -4.89
N PHE A 118 -0.21 1.78 -6.11
CA PHE A 118 0.49 2.76 -6.93
C PHE A 118 -0.48 3.85 -7.39
N GLY A 119 0.05 5.06 -7.66
CA GLY A 119 -0.77 6.16 -8.20
C GLY A 119 -1.18 7.22 -7.18
N THR A 120 -0.46 7.36 -6.06
CA THR A 120 -0.69 8.44 -5.08
C THR A 120 -0.24 9.82 -5.56
N GLY A 121 0.37 9.92 -6.74
CA GLY A 121 0.92 11.15 -7.30
C GLY A 121 2.38 11.42 -6.94
N HIS A 122 2.91 10.83 -5.88
CA HIS A 122 4.28 11.09 -5.38
C HIS A 122 5.38 10.52 -6.26
N HIS A 123 5.08 9.48 -7.06
CA HIS A 123 6.06 9.01 -8.03
C HIS A 123 6.25 10.05 -9.14
N PRO A 124 7.50 10.35 -9.57
CA PRO A 124 7.75 11.38 -10.57
C PRO A 124 6.97 11.20 -11.89
N THR A 125 6.75 9.95 -12.31
CA THR A 125 5.97 9.67 -13.53
C THR A 125 4.51 10.04 -13.37
N THR A 126 3.90 9.71 -12.22
CA THR A 126 2.50 10.07 -11.93
C THR A 126 2.34 11.58 -11.83
N TYR A 127 3.30 12.27 -11.21
CA TYR A 127 3.33 13.73 -11.15
C TYR A 127 3.34 14.35 -12.55
N LEU A 128 4.28 13.92 -13.43
CA LEU A 128 4.38 14.41 -14.80
C LEU A 128 3.12 14.10 -15.62
N MET A 129 2.50 12.93 -15.41
CA MET A 129 1.24 12.60 -16.07
C MET A 129 0.11 13.50 -15.62
N LEU A 130 0.02 13.82 -14.32
CA LEU A 130 -0.97 14.78 -13.81
C LEU A 130 -0.79 16.17 -14.41
N GLU A 131 0.46 16.65 -14.59
CA GLU A 131 0.71 17.90 -15.31
C GLU A 131 0.16 17.83 -16.75
N ARG A 132 0.38 16.71 -17.47
CA ARG A 132 -0.16 16.54 -18.83
C ARG A 132 -1.69 16.49 -18.86
N VAL A 133 -2.33 15.85 -17.85
CA VAL A 133 -3.78 15.86 -17.72
C VAL A 133 -4.30 17.29 -17.59
N LEU A 134 -3.66 18.12 -16.76
CA LEU A 134 -4.06 19.52 -16.52
C LEU A 134 -3.81 20.45 -17.72
N GLU A 135 -2.84 20.13 -18.58
CA GLU A 135 -2.54 20.90 -19.79
C GLU A 135 -3.43 20.51 -21.00
N ALA A 136 -4.07 19.33 -20.95
CA ALA A 136 -4.84 18.80 -22.06
C ALA A 136 -6.24 19.47 -22.15
N GLU A 137 -6.75 19.62 -23.38
CA GLU A 137 -8.16 19.99 -23.59
C GLU A 137 -8.99 18.72 -23.53
N LEU A 138 -9.74 18.54 -22.44
CA LEU A 138 -10.50 17.33 -22.15
C LEU A 138 -12.02 17.54 -22.15
N THR A 139 -12.50 18.71 -22.51
CA THR A 139 -13.94 19.01 -22.47
C THR A 139 -14.75 18.04 -23.32
N GLY A 140 -15.54 17.20 -22.65
CA GLY A 140 -16.40 16.20 -23.30
C GLY A 140 -15.66 14.93 -23.76
N ALA A 141 -14.35 14.80 -23.50
CA ALA A 141 -13.55 13.65 -23.92
C ALA A 141 -13.93 12.35 -23.17
N GLU A 142 -13.79 11.23 -23.86
CA GLU A 142 -13.78 9.89 -23.28
C GLU A 142 -12.34 9.44 -23.02
N VAL A 143 -12.02 9.03 -21.78
CA VAL A 143 -10.66 8.70 -21.38
C VAL A 143 -10.50 7.25 -20.94
N LEU A 144 -9.35 6.65 -21.25
CA LEU A 144 -8.92 5.36 -20.76
C LEU A 144 -7.68 5.52 -19.88
N ASP A 145 -7.71 4.94 -18.69
CA ASP A 145 -6.56 4.84 -17.79
C ASP A 145 -6.15 3.36 -17.66
N MET A 146 -5.10 2.98 -18.39
CA MET A 146 -4.61 1.61 -18.44
C MET A 146 -3.54 1.39 -17.37
N GLY A 147 -3.73 0.39 -16.50
CA GLY A 147 -2.95 0.22 -15.29
C GLY A 147 -3.23 1.36 -14.32
N CYS A 148 -4.52 1.63 -14.05
CA CYS A 148 -4.95 2.88 -13.43
C CYS A 148 -4.52 3.02 -11.94
N GLY A 149 -4.09 1.95 -11.27
CA GLY A 149 -3.73 1.98 -9.87
C GLY A 149 -4.85 2.56 -9.00
N THR A 150 -4.65 3.76 -8.44
CA THR A 150 -5.68 4.51 -7.70
C THR A 150 -6.72 5.19 -8.60
N ALA A 151 -6.55 5.17 -9.92
CA ALA A 151 -7.29 5.93 -10.92
C ALA A 151 -7.20 7.45 -10.78
N VAL A 152 -6.15 7.95 -10.13
CA VAL A 152 -5.99 9.41 -9.92
C VAL A 152 -5.93 10.20 -11.22
N LEU A 153 -5.33 9.64 -12.29
CA LEU A 153 -5.25 10.30 -13.60
C LEU A 153 -6.64 10.45 -14.20
N ALA A 154 -7.43 9.38 -14.23
CA ALA A 154 -8.81 9.41 -14.74
C ALA A 154 -9.71 10.33 -13.90
N ILE A 155 -9.59 10.31 -12.57
CA ILE A 155 -10.36 11.20 -11.67
C ILE A 155 -10.04 12.67 -11.97
N VAL A 156 -8.74 13.01 -12.09
CA VAL A 156 -8.34 14.39 -12.42
C VAL A 156 -8.80 14.78 -13.83
N ALA A 157 -8.76 13.86 -14.80
CA ALA A 157 -9.27 14.12 -16.14
C ALA A 157 -10.77 14.42 -16.13
N LEU A 158 -11.56 13.70 -15.33
CA LEU A 158 -12.99 13.98 -15.16
C LEU A 158 -13.24 15.31 -14.45
N MET A 159 -12.42 15.68 -13.46
CA MET A 159 -12.47 17.02 -12.84
C MET A 159 -12.12 18.11 -13.84
N HIS A 160 -11.21 17.83 -14.77
CA HIS A 160 -10.72 18.78 -15.78
C HIS A 160 -11.60 18.88 -17.02
N GLY A 161 -12.71 18.14 -17.10
CA GLY A 161 -13.71 18.30 -18.15
C GLY A 161 -14.01 17.07 -18.97
N ALA A 162 -13.32 15.94 -18.80
CA ALA A 162 -13.67 14.70 -19.47
C ALA A 162 -15.10 14.28 -19.11
N ALA A 163 -15.84 13.74 -20.07
CA ALA A 163 -17.22 13.32 -19.90
C ALA A 163 -17.31 12.01 -19.14
N GLN A 164 -16.57 11.02 -19.60
CA GLN A 164 -16.57 9.66 -19.06
C GLN A 164 -15.16 9.06 -19.11
N GLY A 165 -14.93 8.01 -18.33
CA GLY A 165 -13.69 7.29 -18.33
C GLY A 165 -13.84 5.81 -18.01
N VAL A 166 -12.84 5.04 -18.43
CA VAL A 166 -12.64 3.64 -18.05
C VAL A 166 -11.26 3.53 -17.42
N GLY A 167 -11.17 2.93 -16.24
CA GLY A 167 -9.93 2.53 -15.60
C GLY A 167 -9.78 1.02 -15.63
N ILE A 168 -8.63 0.51 -16.05
CA ILE A 168 -8.34 -0.92 -16.05
C ILE A 168 -7.16 -1.17 -15.13
N GLU A 169 -7.33 -2.10 -14.18
CA GLU A 169 -6.30 -2.46 -13.22
C GLU A 169 -6.26 -3.98 -13.04
N ILE A 170 -5.07 -4.56 -13.16
CA ILE A 170 -4.91 -6.01 -13.10
C ILE A 170 -4.98 -6.53 -11.65
N GLU A 171 -4.50 -5.75 -10.70
CA GLU A 171 -4.47 -6.12 -9.29
C GLU A 171 -5.83 -5.84 -8.63
N PRO A 172 -6.58 -6.86 -8.16
CA PRO A 172 -7.91 -6.67 -7.58
C PRO A 172 -7.93 -5.67 -6.43
N TYR A 173 -6.92 -5.70 -5.56
CA TYR A 173 -6.82 -4.78 -4.43
C TYR A 173 -6.66 -3.31 -4.87
N ALA A 174 -5.86 -3.06 -5.92
CA ALA A 174 -5.71 -1.72 -6.48
C ALA A 174 -6.98 -1.25 -7.18
N ALA A 175 -7.66 -2.15 -7.92
CA ALA A 175 -8.95 -1.86 -8.54
C ALA A 175 -10.03 -1.51 -7.51
N ASP A 176 -10.08 -2.19 -6.37
CA ASP A 176 -11.01 -1.87 -5.28
C ASP A 176 -10.69 -0.49 -4.66
N ASN A 177 -9.42 -0.15 -4.50
CA ASN A 177 -9.02 1.19 -4.08
C ASN A 177 -9.42 2.28 -5.08
N ALA A 178 -9.28 2.01 -6.38
CA ALA A 178 -9.71 2.92 -7.44
C ALA A 178 -11.23 3.16 -7.39
N ARG A 179 -12.04 2.11 -7.19
CA ARG A 179 -13.50 2.22 -7.03
C ARG A 179 -13.86 3.07 -5.82
N GLU A 180 -13.24 2.79 -4.66
CA GLU A 180 -13.47 3.57 -3.45
C GLU A 180 -13.12 5.06 -3.64
N LEU A 181 -12.00 5.35 -4.31
CA LEU A 181 -11.61 6.72 -4.59
C LEU A 181 -12.59 7.41 -5.56
N THR A 182 -13.03 6.68 -6.58
CA THR A 182 -14.04 7.13 -7.56
C THR A 182 -15.37 7.47 -6.88
N GLU A 183 -15.85 6.59 -6.00
CA GLU A 183 -17.07 6.80 -5.21
C GLU A 183 -16.94 7.98 -4.25
N ARG A 184 -15.82 8.10 -3.57
CA ARG A 184 -15.52 9.23 -2.65
C ARG A 184 -15.61 10.58 -3.35
N HIS A 185 -15.25 10.65 -4.62
CA HIS A 185 -15.33 11.86 -5.42
C HIS A 185 -16.65 12.00 -6.20
N GLY A 186 -17.62 11.10 -5.99
CA GLY A 186 -18.93 11.16 -6.63
C GLY A 186 -18.88 10.95 -8.15
N MET A 187 -17.95 10.13 -8.63
CA MET A 187 -17.71 9.91 -10.06
C MET A 187 -18.04 8.49 -10.53
N ALA A 188 -18.65 7.67 -9.68
CA ALA A 188 -18.95 6.26 -9.99
C ALA A 188 -19.91 6.08 -11.18
N ASP A 189 -20.67 7.11 -11.52
CA ASP A 189 -21.55 7.14 -12.70
C ASP A 189 -20.83 7.51 -14.00
N ARG A 190 -19.58 8.00 -13.91
CA ARG A 190 -18.78 8.46 -15.06
C ARG A 190 -17.43 7.77 -15.22
N LEU A 191 -16.97 7.04 -14.22
CA LEU A 191 -15.71 6.31 -14.24
C LEU A 191 -15.94 4.85 -13.90
N ASP A 192 -15.83 3.98 -14.92
CA ASP A 192 -15.97 2.55 -14.80
C ASP A 192 -14.61 1.89 -14.52
N ILE A 193 -14.43 1.32 -13.33
CA ILE A 193 -13.20 0.63 -12.93
C ILE A 193 -13.35 -0.87 -13.12
N ARG A 194 -12.57 -1.41 -14.05
CA ARG A 194 -12.56 -2.83 -14.42
C ARG A 194 -11.31 -3.53 -13.92
N THR A 195 -11.50 -4.72 -13.35
CA THR A 195 -10.36 -5.55 -12.91
C THR A 195 -9.96 -6.47 -14.05
N GLY A 196 -8.69 -6.42 -14.44
CA GLY A 196 -8.14 -7.27 -15.51
C GLY A 196 -7.16 -6.53 -16.40
N ASP A 197 -7.02 -7.00 -17.62
CA ASP A 197 -6.14 -6.45 -18.65
C ASP A 197 -6.96 -5.83 -19.81
N ALA A 198 -6.30 -5.53 -20.93
CA ALA A 198 -6.93 -4.94 -22.10
C ALA A 198 -8.10 -5.77 -22.70
N SER A 199 -8.25 -7.04 -22.33
CA SER A 199 -9.39 -7.87 -22.74
C SER A 199 -10.73 -7.42 -22.13
N GLN A 200 -10.68 -6.56 -21.12
CA GLN A 200 -11.85 -5.93 -20.52
C GLN A 200 -12.47 -4.84 -21.42
N LEU A 201 -11.78 -4.43 -22.47
CA LEU A 201 -12.30 -3.47 -23.44
C LEU A 201 -13.14 -4.20 -24.50
N ALA A 202 -14.33 -3.67 -24.76
CA ALA A 202 -15.14 -4.16 -25.88
C ALA A 202 -14.61 -3.56 -27.19
N ALA A 203 -14.73 -4.33 -28.28
CA ALA A 203 -14.19 -3.94 -29.59
C ALA A 203 -14.78 -2.64 -30.17
N HIS A 204 -15.89 -2.16 -29.65
CA HIS A 204 -16.55 -0.92 -30.10
C HIS A 204 -16.22 0.30 -29.22
N GLU A 205 -15.55 0.11 -28.10
CA GLU A 205 -15.17 1.24 -27.24
C GLU A 205 -14.08 2.07 -27.90
N GLN A 206 -14.22 3.37 -27.83
CA GLN A 206 -13.31 4.34 -28.40
C GLN A 206 -13.02 5.39 -27.33
N PHE A 207 -11.80 5.86 -27.30
CA PHE A 207 -11.35 6.86 -26.34
C PHE A 207 -10.61 7.99 -27.07
N ASP A 208 -10.86 9.21 -26.65
CA ASP A 208 -10.16 10.39 -27.18
C ASP A 208 -8.75 10.47 -26.62
N VAL A 209 -8.58 10.04 -25.35
CA VAL A 209 -7.28 10.07 -24.66
C VAL A 209 -7.05 8.75 -23.92
N VAL A 210 -5.84 8.25 -24.02
CA VAL A 210 -5.38 7.05 -23.29
C VAL A 210 -4.20 7.41 -22.41
N TYR A 211 -4.32 7.17 -21.13
CA TYR A 211 -3.23 7.22 -20.16
C TYR A 211 -2.71 5.81 -19.92
N ALA A 212 -1.38 5.66 -19.85
CA ALA A 212 -0.69 4.43 -19.50
C ALA A 212 0.59 4.75 -18.73
N ASN A 213 0.53 4.66 -17.43
CA ASN A 213 1.65 4.89 -16.52
C ASN A 213 1.97 3.58 -15.79
N ILE A 214 2.46 2.59 -16.53
CA ILE A 214 2.74 1.21 -16.15
C ILE A 214 4.22 0.88 -16.16
#